data_330030058d4802a6eee0c76467042e40
#
_entry.id   330030058d4802a6eee0c76467042e40
#
_cell.length_a   1.000
_cell.length_b   1.000
_cell.length_c   1.000
_cell.angle_alpha   90.00
_cell.angle_beta   90.00
_cell.angle_gamma   90.00
#
_symmetry.space_group_name_H-M   'P 1'
#
loop_
_entity.id
_entity.type
_entity.pdbx_description
1 polymer ?
#
loop_
_entity_poly.entity_id
_entity_poly.type
_entity_poly.pdbx_seq_one_letter_code
_entity_poly.pdbx_strand_id
1 'polypeptide(L)'
;MSNKIQQNTAERIKMLKSIHLFSTMEESMLLEIAKTLIPVSINKDQVLFENGDLDYALYFIVKGRVKVHVGSHVYAYFEKNSYLGEYSLLDSSPRSASVTAVEPTYLLRFDQKDFLNLIDKQPDISKSMLQGLVHRLRDYNTLEAELTKKNVEIERQKNDIEKQRIELEALNSTKDKFFAIIAHDLKNPFSTVLGISELLAREFESFDPESLKNFISQIYKYSNNTYNLLENLLQWSMLQTGRMPMRPAIINVVDVIQENVDLLTGNAKQKNIRIKTKKCTSCYAYVDINQITTVLRNLLSNAIKFTANDGEININIESNNGYWTISVKDNGIGINENDIKRLFLLDSNPTTIGTSQEKGTGLGLILCKEFVERNNGKIWVESKVGVGTTFFFTLPKR
;
A
#
# COMPACT_ATOMS: atom_id res chain seq x y z
N MET A 1 -7.03 49.32 57.09
CA MET A 1 -7.93 48.99 55.97
C MET A 1 -7.42 49.48 54.62
N SER A 2 -6.86 50.69 54.49
CA SER A 2 -6.41 51.27 53.22
C SER A 2 -5.34 50.45 52.47
N ASN A 3 -4.33 49.93 53.17
CA ASN A 3 -3.25 49.15 52.53
C ASN A 3 -3.73 47.78 51.92
N LYS A 4 -4.72 47.12 52.53
CA LYS A 4 -5.26 45.86 52.03
C LYS A 4 -6.11 46.06 50.76
N ILE A 5 -6.81 47.23 50.70
CA ILE A 5 -7.63 47.62 49.53
C ILE A 5 -6.72 48.01 48.36
N GLN A 6 -5.63 48.75 48.60
CA GLN A 6 -4.67 49.12 47.57
C GLN A 6 -3.89 47.90 47.00
N GLN A 7 -3.47 46.97 47.87
CA GLN A 7 -2.80 45.76 47.47
C GLN A 7 -3.69 44.85 46.57
N ASN A 8 -4.97 44.74 46.93
CA ASN A 8 -5.97 43.99 46.16
C ASN A 8 -6.27 44.64 44.80
N THR A 9 -6.26 45.98 44.69
CA THR A 9 -6.48 46.69 43.42
C THR A 9 -5.27 46.55 42.45
N ALA A 10 -4.04 46.61 42.95
CA ALA A 10 -2.85 46.42 42.13
C ALA A 10 -2.77 45.00 41.55
N GLU A 11 -3.14 43.96 42.32
CA GLU A 11 -3.23 42.58 41.83
C GLU A 11 -4.33 42.43 40.74
N ARG A 12 -5.47 43.09 40.88
CA ARG A 12 -6.55 43.10 39.90
C ARG A 12 -6.10 43.78 38.59
N ILE A 13 -5.38 44.90 38.63
CA ILE A 13 -4.84 45.59 37.48
C ILE A 13 -3.84 44.68 36.74
N LYS A 14 -2.93 44.04 37.49
CA LYS A 14 -1.97 43.08 36.89
C LYS A 14 -2.68 41.92 36.21
N MET A 15 -3.73 41.38 36.78
CA MET A 15 -4.55 40.33 36.19
C MET A 15 -5.23 40.82 34.92
N LEU A 16 -5.95 41.98 34.95
CA LEU A 16 -6.62 42.54 33.80
C LEU A 16 -5.61 42.78 32.65
N LYS A 17 -4.43 43.30 32.93
CA LYS A 17 -3.37 43.53 31.92
C LYS A 17 -2.85 42.23 31.30
N SER A 18 -2.93 41.09 31.99
CA SER A 18 -2.56 39.79 31.44
C SER A 18 -3.61 39.18 30.52
N ILE A 19 -4.83 39.73 30.52
CA ILE A 19 -5.93 39.29 29.66
C ILE A 19 -5.89 40.06 28.35
N HIS A 20 -5.84 39.32 27.24
CA HIS A 20 -5.69 39.90 25.90
C HIS A 20 -6.68 41.02 25.60
N LEU A 21 -7.94 40.89 26.04
CA LEU A 21 -8.99 41.89 25.84
C LEU A 21 -8.65 43.27 26.42
N PHE A 22 -7.85 43.32 27.50
CA PHE A 22 -7.50 44.51 28.26
C PHE A 22 -6.01 44.87 28.17
N SER A 23 -5.21 44.07 27.47
CA SER A 23 -3.76 44.19 27.44
C SER A 23 -3.22 45.52 26.87
N THR A 24 -4.00 46.17 26.00
CA THR A 24 -3.66 47.41 25.35
C THR A 24 -4.18 48.65 26.08
N MET A 25 -4.94 48.48 27.18
CA MET A 25 -5.53 49.59 27.94
C MET A 25 -4.50 50.26 28.83
N GLU A 26 -4.69 51.59 29.04
CA GLU A 26 -3.91 52.33 29.98
C GLU A 26 -4.24 51.96 31.44
N GLU A 27 -3.26 52.14 32.31
CA GLU A 27 -3.39 51.73 33.72
C GLU A 27 -4.46 52.49 34.47
N SER A 28 -4.72 53.75 34.13
CA SER A 28 -5.83 54.59 34.61
C SER A 28 -7.19 53.96 34.32
N MET A 29 -7.38 53.39 33.11
CA MET A 29 -8.63 52.71 32.73
C MET A 29 -8.78 51.37 33.46
N LEU A 30 -7.69 50.58 33.56
CA LEU A 30 -7.68 49.35 34.28
C LEU A 30 -7.98 49.53 35.78
N LEU A 31 -7.57 50.68 36.36
CA LEU A 31 -7.89 51.06 37.74
C LEU A 31 -9.38 51.26 37.94
N GLU A 32 -10.06 51.92 37.03
CA GLU A 32 -11.52 52.14 37.09
C GLU A 32 -12.26 50.79 37.01
N ILE A 33 -11.89 49.92 36.06
CA ILE A 33 -12.45 48.56 35.95
C ILE A 33 -12.18 47.77 37.23
N ALA A 34 -10.97 47.80 37.76
CA ALA A 34 -10.58 47.04 38.95
C ALA A 34 -11.41 47.41 40.21
N LYS A 35 -11.90 48.68 40.28
CA LYS A 35 -12.76 49.15 41.42
C LYS A 35 -14.18 48.59 41.35
N THR A 36 -14.72 48.28 40.18
CA THR A 36 -16.09 47.78 39.98
C THR A 36 -16.20 46.26 40.10
N LEU A 37 -15.06 45.53 40.05
CA LEU A 37 -15.04 44.07 40.06
C LEU A 37 -15.56 43.51 41.41
N ILE A 38 -16.53 42.59 41.32
CA ILE A 38 -17.18 41.92 42.46
C ILE A 38 -16.57 40.53 42.62
N PRO A 39 -16.07 40.16 43.81
CA PRO A 39 -15.54 38.81 44.04
C PRO A 39 -16.65 37.76 44.10
N VAL A 40 -16.43 36.63 43.42
CA VAL A 40 -17.33 35.47 43.40
C VAL A 40 -16.51 34.21 43.66
N SER A 41 -17.02 33.35 44.56
CA SER A 41 -16.40 32.04 44.82
C SER A 41 -17.42 30.94 44.58
N ILE A 42 -17.01 29.92 43.85
CA ILE A 42 -17.83 28.75 43.58
C ILE A 42 -17.06 27.48 43.96
N ASN A 43 -17.79 26.51 44.50
CA ASN A 43 -17.23 25.20 44.88
C ASN A 43 -17.10 24.28 43.65
N LYS A 44 -16.37 23.20 43.82
CA LYS A 44 -16.31 22.13 42.81
C LYS A 44 -17.74 21.66 42.47
N ASP A 45 -17.97 21.41 41.18
CA ASP A 45 -19.21 20.96 40.55
C ASP A 45 -20.38 21.98 40.66
N GLN A 46 -20.14 23.19 41.22
CA GLN A 46 -21.12 24.27 41.23
C GLN A 46 -21.18 24.96 39.86
N VAL A 47 -22.42 25.19 39.37
CA VAL A 47 -22.69 25.91 38.14
C VAL A 47 -22.57 27.42 38.42
N LEU A 48 -21.80 28.12 37.56
CA LEU A 48 -21.69 29.58 37.60
C LEU A 48 -22.88 30.24 36.90
N PHE A 49 -23.23 29.76 35.73
CA PHE A 49 -24.43 30.07 34.94
C PHE A 49 -24.76 28.95 33.96
N GLU A 50 -26.03 28.87 33.56
CA GLU A 50 -26.50 27.87 32.58
C GLU A 50 -26.70 28.46 31.20
N ASN A 51 -26.71 27.58 30.19
CA ASN A 51 -27.06 27.96 28.81
C ASN A 51 -28.49 28.52 28.78
N GLY A 52 -28.65 29.73 28.20
CA GLY A 52 -29.92 30.43 28.12
C GLY A 52 -30.17 31.41 29.28
N ASP A 53 -29.30 31.46 30.29
CA ASP A 53 -29.43 32.44 31.38
C ASP A 53 -29.31 33.88 30.90
N LEU A 54 -30.11 34.78 31.49
CA LEU A 54 -30.08 36.22 31.25
C LEU A 54 -29.10 36.93 32.24
N ASP A 55 -27.89 36.42 32.30
CA ASP A 55 -26.78 37.01 33.08
C ASP A 55 -25.79 37.69 32.14
N TYR A 56 -25.68 38.99 32.20
CA TYR A 56 -24.90 39.82 31.25
C TYR A 56 -23.57 40.27 31.85
N ALA A 57 -22.99 39.50 32.77
CA ALA A 57 -21.71 39.82 33.40
C ALA A 57 -20.54 39.09 32.71
N LEU A 58 -19.36 39.70 32.75
CA LEU A 58 -18.08 39.10 32.40
C LEU A 58 -17.44 38.56 33.68
N TYR A 59 -16.88 37.36 33.62
CA TYR A 59 -16.20 36.71 34.74
C TYR A 59 -14.73 36.49 34.42
N PHE A 60 -13.84 36.92 35.32
CA PHE A 60 -12.40 36.69 35.25
C PHE A 60 -12.00 35.61 36.22
N ILE A 61 -11.25 34.59 35.76
CA ILE A 61 -10.75 33.51 36.60
C ILE A 61 -9.45 33.94 37.27
N VAL A 62 -9.48 34.15 38.59
CA VAL A 62 -8.29 34.48 39.38
C VAL A 62 -7.57 33.25 39.87
N LYS A 63 -8.33 32.22 40.23
CA LYS A 63 -7.81 30.93 40.73
C LYS A 63 -8.85 29.85 40.48
N GLY A 64 -8.38 28.63 40.12
CA GLY A 64 -9.22 27.47 39.88
C GLY A 64 -9.41 27.21 38.39
N ARG A 65 -10.37 26.31 38.09
CA ARG A 65 -10.64 25.82 36.74
C ARG A 65 -12.12 25.59 36.54
N VAL A 66 -12.64 25.99 35.41
CA VAL A 66 -14.02 25.76 35.00
C VAL A 66 -14.09 25.03 33.66
N LYS A 67 -15.19 24.32 33.39
CA LYS A 67 -15.55 23.76 32.11
C LYS A 67 -16.70 24.53 31.48
N VAL A 68 -16.62 24.76 30.19
CA VAL A 68 -17.70 25.31 29.35
C VAL A 68 -18.34 24.17 28.59
N HIS A 69 -19.66 24.00 28.73
CA HIS A 69 -20.36 22.85 28.16
C HIS A 69 -21.79 23.15 27.73
N VAL A 70 -22.37 22.33 26.86
CA VAL A 70 -23.81 22.25 26.57
C VAL A 70 -24.24 20.81 26.75
N GLY A 71 -25.13 20.58 27.74
CA GLY A 71 -25.45 19.22 28.17
C GLY A 71 -24.20 18.45 28.62
N SER A 72 -23.97 17.27 28.03
CA SER A 72 -22.79 16.44 28.32
C SER A 72 -21.55 16.81 27.54
N HIS A 73 -21.67 17.63 26.48
CA HIS A 73 -20.55 17.97 25.61
C HIS A 73 -19.74 19.16 26.19
N VAL A 74 -18.47 18.90 26.49
CA VAL A 74 -17.53 19.93 27.00
C VAL A 74 -16.75 20.52 25.80
N TYR A 75 -16.88 21.84 25.60
CA TYR A 75 -16.19 22.56 24.54
C TYR A 75 -14.76 22.97 24.95
N ALA A 76 -14.59 23.45 26.17
CA ALA A 76 -13.32 23.95 26.65
C ALA A 76 -13.20 23.94 28.15
N TYR A 77 -11.95 24.02 28.62
CA TYR A 77 -11.63 24.31 30.02
C TYR A 77 -10.91 25.66 30.06
N PHE A 78 -11.27 26.44 31.08
CA PHE A 78 -10.65 27.76 31.34
C PHE A 78 -10.04 27.79 32.70
N GLU A 79 -8.88 28.43 32.80
CA GLU A 79 -8.04 28.49 34.01
C GLU A 79 -7.70 29.94 34.34
N LYS A 80 -6.85 30.14 35.35
CA LYS A 80 -6.35 31.47 35.77
C LYS A 80 -5.95 32.34 34.59
N ASN A 81 -6.30 33.62 34.65
CA ASN A 81 -6.09 34.66 33.62
C ASN A 81 -6.98 34.50 32.39
N SER A 82 -7.96 33.63 32.41
CA SER A 82 -9.01 33.55 31.39
C SER A 82 -10.24 34.33 31.78
N TYR A 83 -11.13 34.59 30.84
CA TYR A 83 -12.40 35.26 31.06
C TYR A 83 -13.54 34.54 30.31
N LEU A 84 -14.76 34.75 30.78
CA LEU A 84 -15.97 34.07 30.32
C LEU A 84 -17.14 35.06 30.24
N GLY A 85 -18.03 34.90 29.25
CA GLY A 85 -19.29 35.64 29.16
C GLY A 85 -19.19 36.97 28.41
N GLU A 86 -18.16 37.13 27.58
CA GLU A 86 -17.94 38.34 26.80
C GLU A 86 -19.08 38.64 25.80
N TYR A 87 -19.69 37.61 25.22
CA TYR A 87 -20.80 37.79 24.27
C TYR A 87 -21.99 38.48 24.95
N SER A 88 -22.46 37.94 26.06
CA SER A 88 -23.58 38.49 26.79
C SER A 88 -23.33 39.92 27.35
N LEU A 89 -22.08 40.25 27.66
CA LEU A 89 -21.68 41.60 28.06
C LEU A 89 -21.86 42.61 26.91
N LEU A 90 -21.55 42.20 25.68
CA LEU A 90 -21.50 43.10 24.52
C LEU A 90 -22.83 43.21 23.77
N ASP A 91 -23.50 42.09 23.53
CA ASP A 91 -24.71 42.01 22.69
C ASP A 91 -26.01 41.81 23.46
N SER A 92 -25.95 41.69 24.80
CA SER A 92 -27.10 41.38 25.65
C SER A 92 -27.86 40.11 25.30
N SER A 93 -27.16 39.14 24.66
CA SER A 93 -27.73 37.83 24.34
C SER A 93 -27.68 36.90 25.57
N PRO A 94 -28.60 35.94 25.70
CA PRO A 94 -28.53 34.90 26.71
C PRO A 94 -27.22 34.11 26.66
N ARG A 95 -26.82 33.47 27.74
CA ARG A 95 -25.62 32.63 27.80
C ARG A 95 -25.65 31.53 26.74
N SER A 96 -24.61 31.45 25.96
CA SER A 96 -24.48 30.48 24.86
C SER A 96 -24.06 29.07 25.30
N ALA A 97 -23.60 28.94 26.54
CA ALA A 97 -23.15 27.66 27.13
C ALA A 97 -23.25 27.74 28.68
N SER A 98 -23.28 26.59 29.33
CA SER A 98 -23.16 26.47 30.77
C SER A 98 -21.70 26.47 31.21
N VAL A 99 -21.45 27.03 32.41
CA VAL A 99 -20.13 27.03 33.04
C VAL A 99 -20.20 26.39 34.41
N THR A 100 -19.39 25.35 34.63
CA THR A 100 -19.34 24.61 35.90
C THR A 100 -17.90 24.54 36.39
N ALA A 101 -17.72 24.74 37.72
CA ALA A 101 -16.41 24.63 38.35
C ALA A 101 -15.92 23.17 38.40
N VAL A 102 -14.68 22.93 38.00
CA VAL A 102 -14.01 21.60 38.09
C VAL A 102 -13.32 21.43 39.46
N GLU A 103 -12.95 22.55 40.07
CA GLU A 103 -12.33 22.65 41.37
C GLU A 103 -12.81 23.95 42.06
N PRO A 104 -12.56 24.17 43.36
CA PRO A 104 -12.92 25.42 44.02
C PRO A 104 -12.29 26.61 43.28
N THR A 105 -13.15 27.48 42.77
CA THR A 105 -12.76 28.54 41.81
C THR A 105 -13.13 29.91 42.38
N TYR A 106 -12.17 30.84 42.28
CA TYR A 106 -12.34 32.23 42.66
C TYR A 106 -12.32 33.10 41.40
N LEU A 107 -13.41 33.87 41.21
CA LEU A 107 -13.61 34.74 40.03
C LEU A 107 -13.87 36.18 40.49
N LEU A 108 -13.71 37.08 39.51
CA LEU A 108 -14.13 38.48 39.62
C LEU A 108 -15.20 38.72 38.56
N ARG A 109 -16.38 39.17 39.00
CA ARG A 109 -17.53 39.50 38.16
C ARG A 109 -17.47 40.98 37.78
N PHE A 110 -17.75 41.28 36.50
CA PHE A 110 -17.86 42.61 35.94
C PHE A 110 -19.23 42.75 35.28
N ASP A 111 -20.12 43.53 35.91
CA ASP A 111 -21.49 43.68 35.46
C ASP A 111 -21.62 44.56 34.24
N GLN A 112 -22.54 44.24 33.33
CA GLN A 112 -22.81 45.03 32.11
C GLN A 112 -23.14 46.50 32.41
N LYS A 113 -23.88 46.77 33.48
CA LYS A 113 -24.20 48.16 33.89
C LYS A 113 -22.94 48.97 34.19
N ASP A 114 -21.95 48.37 34.86
CA ASP A 114 -20.69 49.06 35.16
C ASP A 114 -19.85 49.22 33.93
N PHE A 115 -19.88 48.26 33.04
CA PHE A 115 -19.24 48.32 31.73
C PHE A 115 -19.81 49.46 30.86
N LEU A 116 -21.13 49.56 30.74
CA LEU A 116 -21.78 50.64 29.98
C LEU A 116 -21.49 52.04 30.56
N ASN A 117 -21.55 52.14 31.91
CA ASN A 117 -21.21 53.39 32.60
C ASN A 117 -19.74 53.82 32.37
N LEU A 118 -18.82 52.85 32.26
CA LEU A 118 -17.42 53.15 31.96
C LEU A 118 -17.21 53.58 30.52
N ILE A 119 -17.89 52.94 29.57
CA ILE A 119 -17.83 53.32 28.14
C ILE A 119 -18.34 54.72 27.95
N ASP A 120 -19.46 55.08 28.56
CA ASP A 120 -20.04 56.43 28.45
C ASP A 120 -19.11 57.54 29.01
N LYS A 121 -18.34 57.19 30.06
CA LYS A 121 -17.40 58.15 30.67
C LYS A 121 -16.05 58.22 29.96
N GLN A 122 -15.61 57.11 29.34
CA GLN A 122 -14.29 56.97 28.71
C GLN A 122 -14.41 56.19 27.39
N PRO A 123 -14.71 56.86 26.27
CA PRO A 123 -14.88 56.22 24.96
C PRO A 123 -13.64 55.43 24.47
N ASP A 124 -12.45 55.76 24.97
CA ASP A 124 -11.22 55.03 24.61
C ASP A 124 -11.22 53.59 25.11
N ILE A 125 -12.02 53.24 26.15
CA ILE A 125 -12.23 51.88 26.59
C ILE A 125 -12.82 51.02 25.47
N SER A 126 -13.85 51.52 24.78
CA SER A 126 -14.51 50.88 23.66
C SER A 126 -13.54 50.62 22.51
N LYS A 127 -12.67 51.59 22.18
CA LYS A 127 -11.66 51.49 21.15
C LYS A 127 -10.65 50.38 21.48
N SER A 128 -10.15 50.34 22.70
CA SER A 128 -9.19 49.34 23.14
C SER A 128 -9.79 47.90 23.13
N MET A 129 -11.06 47.77 23.55
CA MET A 129 -11.78 46.49 23.47
C MET A 129 -12.02 46.03 22.02
N LEU A 130 -12.43 46.96 21.14
CA LEU A 130 -12.57 46.69 19.71
C LEU A 130 -11.25 46.20 19.09
N GLN A 131 -10.12 46.81 19.44
CA GLN A 131 -8.81 46.36 18.98
C GLN A 131 -8.51 44.92 19.44
N GLY A 132 -8.79 44.57 20.70
CA GLY A 132 -8.65 43.23 21.23
C GLY A 132 -9.52 42.20 20.49
N LEU A 133 -10.79 42.57 20.24
CA LEU A 133 -11.71 41.69 19.48
C LEU A 133 -11.27 41.47 18.02
N VAL A 134 -10.82 42.56 17.34
CA VAL A 134 -10.28 42.46 15.97
C VAL A 134 -9.05 41.54 15.92
N HIS A 135 -8.17 41.62 16.92
CA HIS A 135 -7.01 40.73 16.96
C HIS A 135 -7.44 39.28 17.10
N ARG A 136 -8.36 39.01 18.04
CA ARG A 136 -8.91 37.65 18.23
C ARG A 136 -9.59 37.10 16.97
N LEU A 137 -10.30 37.94 16.23
CA LEU A 137 -10.93 37.56 14.97
C LEU A 137 -9.89 37.20 13.91
N ARG A 138 -8.79 37.93 13.83
CA ARG A 138 -7.68 37.61 12.91
C ARG A 138 -7.02 36.28 13.25
N ASP A 139 -6.78 36.02 14.53
CA ASP A 139 -6.20 34.74 15.00
C ASP A 139 -7.14 33.58 14.67
N TYR A 140 -8.46 33.75 14.86
CA TYR A 140 -9.46 32.76 14.49
C TYR A 140 -9.45 32.46 12.98
N ASN A 141 -9.45 33.50 12.13
CA ASN A 141 -9.40 33.33 10.69
C ASN A 141 -8.12 32.61 10.22
N THR A 142 -6.98 32.86 10.89
CA THR A 142 -5.73 32.20 10.59
C THR A 142 -5.81 30.71 10.93
N LEU A 143 -6.36 30.39 12.11
CA LEU A 143 -6.54 29.00 12.54
C LEU A 143 -7.51 28.22 11.63
N GLU A 144 -8.60 28.87 11.21
CA GLU A 144 -9.56 28.29 10.27
C GLU A 144 -8.92 27.98 8.91
N ALA A 145 -8.08 28.90 8.40
CA ALA A 145 -7.33 28.68 7.17
C ALA A 145 -6.34 27.50 7.28
N GLU A 146 -5.63 27.37 8.41
CA GLU A 146 -4.75 26.24 8.66
C GLU A 146 -5.52 24.91 8.77
N LEU A 147 -6.67 24.91 9.46
CA LEU A 147 -7.54 23.75 9.59
C LEU A 147 -8.03 23.27 8.21
N THR A 148 -8.45 24.22 7.38
CA THR A 148 -8.90 23.95 6.01
C THR A 148 -7.79 23.31 5.17
N LYS A 149 -6.55 23.84 5.24
CA LYS A 149 -5.40 23.24 4.56
C LYS A 149 -5.13 21.80 5.03
N LYS A 150 -5.17 21.57 6.34
CA LYS A 150 -4.98 20.22 6.90
C LYS A 150 -6.07 19.26 6.45
N ASN A 151 -7.32 19.70 6.41
CA ASN A 151 -8.42 18.86 5.94
C ASN A 151 -8.24 18.43 4.46
N VAL A 152 -7.82 19.36 3.60
CA VAL A 152 -7.51 19.04 2.19
C VAL A 152 -6.37 18.02 2.08
N GLU A 153 -5.33 18.19 2.89
CA GLU A 153 -4.19 17.24 2.92
C GLU A 153 -4.63 15.85 3.39
N ILE A 154 -5.44 15.77 4.46
CA ILE A 154 -5.98 14.51 4.98
C ILE A 154 -6.84 13.80 3.93
N GLU A 155 -7.71 14.51 3.21
CA GLU A 155 -8.53 13.90 2.15
C GLU A 155 -7.66 13.37 0.99
N ARG A 156 -6.59 14.08 0.63
CA ARG A 156 -5.63 13.58 -0.36
C ARG A 156 -4.95 12.28 0.09
N GLN A 157 -4.41 12.28 1.31
CA GLN A 157 -3.74 11.10 1.87
C GLN A 157 -4.69 9.90 1.95
N LYS A 158 -5.95 10.13 2.36
CA LYS A 158 -6.98 9.10 2.42
C LYS A 158 -7.25 8.48 1.05
N ASN A 159 -7.35 9.30 0.01
CA ASN A 159 -7.54 8.81 -1.36
C ASN A 159 -6.34 8.01 -1.87
N ASP A 160 -5.11 8.41 -1.53
CA ASP A 160 -3.90 7.68 -1.92
C ASP A 160 -3.81 6.33 -1.19
N ILE A 161 -4.12 6.28 0.11
CA ILE A 161 -4.18 5.04 0.89
C ILE A 161 -5.23 4.08 0.32
N GLU A 162 -6.42 4.59 -0.05
CA GLU A 162 -7.47 3.75 -0.62
C GLU A 162 -7.06 3.13 -1.97
N LYS A 163 -6.36 3.89 -2.83
CA LYS A 163 -5.78 3.34 -4.07
C LYS A 163 -4.79 2.22 -3.79
N GLN A 164 -3.84 2.46 -2.87
CA GLN A 164 -2.86 1.45 -2.49
C GLN A 164 -3.52 0.20 -1.88
N ARG A 165 -4.59 0.37 -1.11
CA ARG A 165 -5.36 -0.75 -0.55
C ARG A 165 -5.97 -1.61 -1.66
N ILE A 166 -6.61 -1.00 -2.65
CA ILE A 166 -7.22 -1.71 -3.78
C ILE A 166 -6.15 -2.48 -4.58
N GLU A 167 -5.00 -1.85 -4.86
CA GLU A 167 -3.89 -2.51 -5.56
C GLU A 167 -3.34 -3.70 -4.76
N LEU A 168 -3.18 -3.54 -3.45
CA LEU A 168 -2.69 -4.60 -2.56
C LEU A 168 -3.68 -5.78 -2.48
N GLU A 169 -4.98 -5.49 -2.38
CA GLU A 169 -6.03 -6.52 -2.37
C GLU A 169 -6.06 -7.32 -3.70
N ALA A 170 -5.91 -6.64 -4.83
CA ALA A 170 -5.83 -7.28 -6.14
C ALA A 170 -4.59 -8.19 -6.24
N LEU A 171 -3.43 -7.70 -5.80
CA LEU A 171 -2.18 -8.47 -5.77
C LEU A 171 -2.29 -9.68 -4.85
N ASN A 172 -2.89 -9.52 -3.66
CA ASN A 172 -3.08 -10.64 -2.72
C ASN A 172 -4.05 -11.69 -3.27
N SER A 173 -5.15 -11.26 -3.90
CA SER A 173 -6.09 -12.17 -4.57
C SER A 173 -5.42 -12.98 -5.67
N THR A 174 -4.57 -12.34 -6.48
CA THR A 174 -3.76 -13.00 -7.51
C THR A 174 -2.83 -14.05 -6.92
N LYS A 175 -2.14 -13.70 -5.83
CA LYS A 175 -1.26 -14.60 -5.08
C LYS A 175 -2.02 -15.82 -4.52
N ASP A 176 -3.20 -15.62 -3.94
CA ASP A 176 -4.01 -16.71 -3.36
C ASP A 176 -4.52 -17.68 -4.43
N LYS A 177 -4.98 -17.16 -5.57
CA LYS A 177 -5.34 -17.98 -6.74
C LYS A 177 -4.16 -18.81 -7.24
N PHE A 178 -2.98 -18.21 -7.31
CA PHE A 178 -1.75 -18.87 -7.71
C PHE A 178 -1.41 -20.05 -6.79
N PHE A 179 -1.49 -19.86 -5.46
CA PHE A 179 -1.26 -20.97 -4.52
C PHE A 179 -2.31 -22.07 -4.64
N ALA A 180 -3.57 -21.73 -4.90
CA ALA A 180 -4.62 -22.73 -5.13
C ALA A 180 -4.34 -23.59 -6.37
N ILE A 181 -3.91 -22.97 -7.48
CA ILE A 181 -3.52 -23.69 -8.72
C ILE A 181 -2.35 -24.62 -8.44
N ILE A 182 -1.30 -24.14 -7.76
CA ILE A 182 -0.13 -24.96 -7.41
C ILE A 182 -0.53 -26.14 -6.53
N ALA A 183 -1.31 -25.91 -5.49
CA ALA A 183 -1.76 -26.97 -4.60
C ALA A 183 -2.52 -28.08 -5.36
N HIS A 184 -3.40 -27.67 -6.30
CA HIS A 184 -4.10 -28.61 -7.17
C HIS A 184 -3.14 -29.38 -8.09
N ASP A 185 -2.19 -28.70 -8.72
CA ASP A 185 -1.26 -29.31 -9.70
C ASP A 185 -0.18 -30.16 -9.04
N LEU A 186 0.12 -29.95 -7.75
CA LEU A 186 0.94 -30.85 -6.94
C LEU A 186 0.14 -32.09 -6.46
N LYS A 187 -1.10 -31.86 -5.98
CA LYS A 187 -1.93 -32.93 -5.43
C LYS A 187 -2.23 -34.05 -6.44
N ASN A 188 -2.54 -33.67 -7.69
CA ASN A 188 -2.97 -34.62 -8.70
C ASN A 188 -1.90 -35.67 -9.06
N PRO A 189 -0.68 -35.32 -9.49
CA PRO A 189 0.35 -36.31 -9.81
C PRO A 189 0.78 -37.09 -8.58
N PHE A 190 0.83 -36.45 -7.40
CA PHE A 190 1.17 -37.12 -6.15
C PHE A 190 0.16 -38.18 -5.75
N SER A 191 -1.16 -37.90 -5.89
CA SER A 191 -2.23 -38.85 -5.66
C SER A 191 -2.15 -40.03 -6.64
N THR A 192 -1.77 -39.78 -7.89
CA THR A 192 -1.59 -40.87 -8.89
C THR A 192 -0.39 -41.76 -8.52
N VAL A 193 0.74 -41.18 -8.10
CA VAL A 193 1.92 -41.94 -7.64
C VAL A 193 1.55 -42.81 -6.43
N LEU A 194 0.85 -42.21 -5.43
CA LEU A 194 0.41 -42.98 -4.24
C LEU A 194 -0.53 -44.11 -4.60
N GLY A 195 -1.55 -43.87 -5.45
CA GLY A 195 -2.54 -44.88 -5.85
C GLY A 195 -1.90 -46.03 -6.59
N ILE A 196 -0.99 -45.77 -7.55
CA ILE A 196 -0.29 -46.83 -8.26
C ILE A 196 0.65 -47.60 -7.32
N SER A 197 1.35 -46.87 -6.43
CA SER A 197 2.24 -47.53 -5.44
C SER A 197 1.48 -48.40 -4.45
N GLU A 198 0.30 -47.95 -3.99
CA GLU A 198 -0.57 -48.75 -3.10
C GLU A 198 -1.10 -49.98 -3.82
N LEU A 199 -1.52 -49.87 -5.09
CA LEU A 199 -1.99 -50.96 -5.92
C LEU A 199 -0.87 -52.02 -6.08
N LEU A 200 0.34 -51.57 -6.42
CA LEU A 200 1.50 -52.46 -6.53
C LEU A 200 1.87 -53.12 -5.21
N ALA A 201 1.75 -52.40 -4.11
CA ALA A 201 2.08 -52.95 -2.78
C ALA A 201 1.07 -54.05 -2.32
N ARG A 202 -0.20 -53.97 -2.76
CA ARG A 202 -1.26 -54.93 -2.39
C ARG A 202 -1.35 -56.12 -3.33
N GLU A 203 -1.14 -55.94 -4.63
CA GLU A 203 -1.50 -56.92 -5.65
C GLU A 203 -0.34 -57.19 -6.61
N PHE A 204 0.93 -57.01 -6.19
CA PHE A 204 2.11 -57.15 -7.06
C PHE A 204 2.15 -58.47 -7.84
N GLU A 205 1.83 -59.60 -7.18
CA GLU A 205 1.89 -60.94 -7.78
C GLU A 205 0.77 -61.21 -8.80
N SER A 206 -0.27 -60.36 -8.85
CA SER A 206 -1.39 -60.48 -9.78
C SER A 206 -1.15 -59.85 -11.16
N PHE A 207 -0.10 -59.05 -11.29
CA PHE A 207 0.21 -58.33 -12.51
C PHE A 207 1.22 -59.05 -13.38
N ASP A 208 1.01 -59.01 -14.70
CA ASP A 208 1.98 -59.44 -15.67
C ASP A 208 3.19 -58.48 -15.76
N PRO A 209 4.36 -58.91 -16.25
CA PRO A 209 5.57 -58.12 -16.32
C PRO A 209 5.42 -56.81 -17.14
N GLU A 210 4.57 -56.78 -18.18
CA GLU A 210 4.36 -55.63 -19.01
C GLU A 210 3.55 -54.55 -18.27
N SER A 211 2.50 -54.96 -17.56
CA SER A 211 1.71 -54.09 -16.66
C SER A 211 2.57 -53.52 -15.53
N LEU A 212 3.42 -54.30 -14.91
CA LEU A 212 4.37 -53.82 -13.89
C LEU A 212 5.32 -52.76 -14.45
N LYS A 213 5.89 -53.02 -15.63
CA LYS A 213 6.78 -52.05 -16.29
C LYS A 213 6.05 -50.74 -16.60
N ASN A 214 4.79 -50.85 -17.02
CA ASN A 214 3.97 -49.65 -17.30
C ASN A 214 3.68 -48.86 -16.03
N PHE A 215 3.28 -49.50 -14.91
CA PHE A 215 3.07 -48.84 -13.63
C PHE A 215 4.33 -48.16 -13.10
N ILE A 216 5.48 -48.82 -13.15
CA ILE A 216 6.77 -48.22 -12.74
C ILE A 216 7.10 -47.01 -13.61
N SER A 217 6.89 -47.12 -14.93
CA SER A 217 7.11 -45.99 -15.86
C SER A 217 6.19 -44.79 -15.54
N GLN A 218 4.93 -45.07 -15.19
CA GLN A 218 3.99 -44.01 -14.79
C GLN A 218 4.42 -43.34 -13.47
N ILE A 219 4.78 -44.14 -12.42
CA ILE A 219 5.31 -43.59 -11.18
C ILE A 219 6.50 -42.68 -11.45
N TYR A 220 7.47 -43.12 -12.24
CA TYR A 220 8.63 -42.32 -12.61
C TYR A 220 8.23 -41.01 -13.31
N LYS A 221 7.36 -41.13 -14.31
CA LYS A 221 6.87 -39.96 -15.09
C LYS A 221 6.18 -38.91 -14.20
N TYR A 222 5.24 -39.36 -13.33
CA TYR A 222 4.51 -38.44 -12.46
C TYR A 222 5.40 -37.84 -11.36
N SER A 223 6.32 -38.64 -10.78
CA SER A 223 7.31 -38.16 -9.81
C SER A 223 8.23 -37.11 -10.40
N ASN A 224 8.75 -37.34 -11.61
CA ASN A 224 9.62 -36.40 -12.31
C ASN A 224 8.88 -35.09 -12.67
N ASN A 225 7.62 -35.16 -13.09
CA ASN A 225 6.79 -33.99 -13.35
C ASN A 225 6.55 -33.16 -12.07
N THR A 226 6.30 -33.84 -10.94
CA THR A 226 6.11 -33.18 -9.64
C THR A 226 7.38 -32.51 -9.16
N TYR A 227 8.52 -33.16 -9.34
CA TYR A 227 9.83 -32.59 -9.01
C TYR A 227 10.11 -31.32 -9.84
N ASN A 228 9.88 -31.36 -11.15
CA ASN A 228 10.08 -30.21 -12.01
C ASN A 228 9.13 -29.05 -11.63
N LEU A 229 7.88 -29.33 -11.23
CA LEU A 229 6.96 -28.31 -10.75
C LEU A 229 7.48 -27.66 -9.47
N LEU A 230 7.97 -28.46 -8.52
CA LEU A 230 8.54 -27.98 -7.26
C LEU A 230 9.79 -27.11 -7.48
N GLU A 231 10.69 -27.55 -8.36
CA GLU A 231 11.88 -26.75 -8.75
C GLU A 231 11.49 -25.39 -9.35
N ASN A 232 10.53 -25.38 -10.26
CA ASN A 232 10.04 -24.14 -10.87
C ASN A 232 9.41 -23.20 -9.81
N LEU A 233 8.67 -23.77 -8.85
CA LEU A 233 8.06 -23.02 -7.76
C LEU A 233 9.11 -22.41 -6.81
N LEU A 234 10.14 -23.19 -6.47
CA LEU A 234 11.25 -22.72 -5.66
C LEU A 234 12.00 -21.56 -6.35
N GLN A 235 12.32 -21.72 -7.62
CA GLN A 235 12.98 -20.67 -8.41
C GLN A 235 12.12 -19.41 -8.46
N TRP A 236 10.81 -19.54 -8.72
CA TRP A 236 9.89 -18.41 -8.73
C TRP A 236 9.82 -17.73 -7.35
N SER A 237 9.70 -18.49 -6.25
CA SER A 237 9.68 -17.96 -4.89
C SER A 237 10.97 -17.19 -4.53
N MET A 238 12.12 -17.72 -4.93
CA MET A 238 13.41 -17.03 -4.73
C MET A 238 13.52 -15.73 -5.55
N LEU A 239 12.93 -15.69 -6.74
CA LEU A 239 12.83 -14.48 -7.57
C LEU A 239 11.96 -13.42 -6.90
N GLN A 240 10.76 -13.78 -6.47
CA GLN A 240 9.79 -12.86 -5.85
C GLN A 240 10.32 -12.26 -4.53
N THR A 241 11.10 -13.03 -3.77
CA THR A 241 11.71 -12.56 -2.51
C THR A 241 13.03 -11.82 -2.71
N GLY A 242 13.51 -11.66 -3.95
CA GLY A 242 14.80 -11.05 -4.25
C GLY A 242 16.02 -11.84 -3.76
N ARG A 243 15.82 -13.08 -3.30
CA ARG A 243 16.89 -13.93 -2.73
C ARG A 243 17.68 -14.69 -3.77
N MET A 244 17.25 -14.69 -5.02
CA MET A 244 17.97 -15.36 -6.09
C MET A 244 19.19 -14.52 -6.51
N PRO A 245 20.44 -14.96 -6.25
CA PRO A 245 21.62 -14.22 -6.67
C PRO A 245 21.69 -14.19 -8.19
N MET A 246 22.12 -13.07 -8.76
CA MET A 246 22.45 -12.93 -10.16
C MET A 246 23.97 -13.00 -10.33
N ARG A 247 24.46 -13.90 -11.20
CA ARG A 247 25.89 -14.10 -11.45
C ARG A 247 26.17 -13.94 -12.94
N PRO A 248 26.15 -12.71 -13.46
CA PRO A 248 26.36 -12.49 -14.88
C PRO A 248 27.82 -12.74 -15.26
N ALA A 249 28.00 -13.40 -16.38
CA ALA A 249 29.29 -13.68 -16.99
C ALA A 249 29.20 -13.44 -18.50
N ILE A 250 30.34 -13.33 -19.14
CA ILE A 250 30.41 -13.30 -20.61
C ILE A 250 30.30 -14.73 -21.09
N ILE A 251 29.22 -15.02 -21.81
CA ILE A 251 28.96 -16.33 -22.37
C ILE A 251 28.85 -16.26 -23.89
N ASN A 252 29.21 -17.34 -24.55
CA ASN A 252 28.85 -17.52 -25.96
C ASN A 252 27.46 -18.18 -26.02
N VAL A 253 26.47 -17.47 -26.50
CA VAL A 253 25.07 -17.93 -26.56
C VAL A 253 24.92 -19.18 -27.42
N VAL A 254 25.79 -19.33 -28.46
CA VAL A 254 25.77 -20.50 -29.35
C VAL A 254 26.08 -21.79 -28.61
N ASP A 255 27.08 -21.75 -27.70
CA ASP A 255 27.47 -22.93 -26.93
C ASP A 255 26.33 -23.36 -25.99
N VAL A 256 25.67 -22.40 -25.31
CA VAL A 256 24.53 -22.66 -24.45
C VAL A 256 23.34 -23.24 -25.22
N ILE A 257 23.08 -22.75 -26.44
CA ILE A 257 22.05 -23.32 -27.32
C ILE A 257 22.39 -24.76 -27.67
N GLN A 258 23.66 -25.02 -28.10
CA GLN A 258 24.06 -26.36 -28.48
C GLN A 258 23.95 -27.37 -27.33
N GLU A 259 24.41 -27.01 -26.15
CA GLU A 259 24.28 -27.86 -24.93
C GLU A 259 22.81 -28.22 -24.64
N ASN A 260 21.88 -27.25 -24.76
CA ASN A 260 20.46 -27.51 -24.56
C ASN A 260 19.82 -28.37 -25.67
N VAL A 261 20.25 -28.18 -26.93
CA VAL A 261 19.83 -29.03 -28.05
C VAL A 261 20.30 -30.46 -27.85
N ASP A 262 21.57 -30.66 -27.47
CA ASP A 262 22.14 -32.00 -27.24
C ASP A 262 21.40 -32.71 -26.10
N LEU A 263 21.11 -32.01 -25.02
CA LEU A 263 20.35 -32.54 -23.87
C LEU A 263 18.94 -33.02 -24.28
N LEU A 264 18.26 -32.29 -25.17
CA LEU A 264 16.87 -32.57 -25.56
C LEU A 264 16.73 -33.40 -26.83
N THR A 265 17.87 -33.74 -27.48
CA THR A 265 17.89 -34.55 -28.72
C THR A 265 17.23 -35.92 -28.52
N GLY A 266 17.37 -36.54 -27.35
CA GLY A 266 16.69 -37.79 -27.02
C GLY A 266 15.16 -37.69 -27.09
N ASN A 267 14.59 -36.63 -26.52
CA ASN A 267 13.15 -36.38 -26.53
C ASN A 267 12.65 -36.05 -27.96
N ALA A 268 13.40 -35.27 -28.72
CA ALA A 268 13.09 -34.93 -30.10
C ALA A 268 13.09 -36.18 -30.99
N LYS A 269 14.06 -37.10 -30.81
CA LYS A 269 14.15 -38.37 -31.54
C LYS A 269 12.95 -39.28 -31.31
N GLN A 270 12.38 -39.33 -30.12
CA GLN A 270 11.19 -40.13 -29.82
C GLN A 270 9.97 -39.72 -30.68
N LYS A 271 9.89 -38.46 -31.09
CA LYS A 271 8.87 -37.90 -31.98
C LYS A 271 9.37 -37.73 -33.43
N ASN A 272 10.59 -38.17 -33.74
CA ASN A 272 11.23 -37.95 -35.03
C ASN A 272 11.31 -36.46 -35.44
N ILE A 273 11.43 -35.54 -34.48
CA ILE A 273 11.49 -34.10 -34.71
C ILE A 273 12.92 -33.70 -35.10
N ARG A 274 13.04 -32.90 -36.16
CA ARG A 274 14.31 -32.36 -36.64
C ARG A 274 14.56 -30.98 -35.99
N ILE A 275 15.67 -30.84 -35.26
CA ILE A 275 16.10 -29.56 -34.71
C ILE A 275 17.19 -29.00 -35.59
N LYS A 276 17.01 -27.78 -36.12
CA LYS A 276 17.96 -27.06 -36.94
C LYS A 276 18.43 -25.80 -36.23
N THR A 277 19.73 -25.59 -36.15
CA THR A 277 20.34 -24.38 -35.64
C THR A 277 21.03 -23.61 -36.75
N LYS A 278 20.70 -22.32 -36.89
CA LYS A 278 21.43 -21.46 -37.83
C LYS A 278 22.82 -21.18 -37.26
N LYS A 279 23.85 -21.48 -38.03
CA LYS A 279 25.25 -21.26 -37.62
C LYS A 279 25.55 -19.78 -37.45
N CYS A 280 25.83 -19.37 -36.23
CA CYS A 280 26.47 -18.10 -35.86
C CYS A 280 27.87 -18.42 -35.34
N THR A 281 28.89 -17.65 -35.75
CA THR A 281 30.28 -17.98 -35.42
C THR A 281 30.66 -17.59 -33.99
N SER A 282 30.07 -16.52 -33.47
CA SER A 282 30.29 -16.08 -32.06
C SER A 282 29.26 -15.02 -31.67
N CYS A 283 28.49 -15.29 -30.61
CA CYS A 283 27.46 -14.40 -30.10
C CYS A 283 27.65 -14.22 -28.59
N TYR A 284 28.48 -13.24 -28.19
CA TYR A 284 28.78 -13.01 -26.78
C TYR A 284 27.76 -12.09 -26.12
N ALA A 285 27.25 -12.50 -24.97
CA ALA A 285 26.33 -11.72 -24.11
C ALA A 285 26.86 -11.70 -22.68
N TYR A 286 26.54 -10.62 -21.92
CA TYR A 286 26.85 -10.52 -20.50
C TYR A 286 25.58 -10.81 -19.69
N VAL A 287 25.40 -12.06 -19.27
CA VAL A 287 24.17 -12.58 -18.67
C VAL A 287 24.46 -13.74 -17.69
N ASP A 288 23.48 -14.08 -16.87
CA ASP A 288 23.56 -15.25 -16.00
C ASP A 288 23.28 -16.53 -16.80
N ILE A 289 24.32 -17.38 -16.93
CA ILE A 289 24.27 -18.61 -17.74
C ILE A 289 23.16 -19.56 -17.26
N ASN A 290 22.95 -19.71 -15.94
CA ASN A 290 21.97 -20.65 -15.40
C ASN A 290 20.53 -20.21 -15.74
N GLN A 291 20.27 -18.88 -15.69
CA GLN A 291 18.98 -18.32 -16.03
C GLN A 291 18.70 -18.49 -17.54
N ILE A 292 19.68 -18.21 -18.40
CA ILE A 292 19.52 -18.34 -19.85
C ILE A 292 19.41 -19.80 -20.29
N THR A 293 20.17 -20.70 -19.67
CA THR A 293 20.03 -22.16 -19.87
C THR A 293 18.61 -22.62 -19.54
N THR A 294 18.04 -22.12 -18.42
CA THR A 294 16.66 -22.45 -18.04
C THR A 294 15.64 -21.92 -19.06
N VAL A 295 15.82 -20.70 -19.57
CA VAL A 295 14.97 -20.12 -20.61
C VAL A 295 15.00 -21.00 -21.87
N LEU A 296 16.19 -21.29 -22.37
CA LEU A 296 16.37 -22.13 -23.61
C LEU A 296 15.74 -23.51 -23.42
N ARG A 297 16.01 -24.17 -22.29
CA ARG A 297 15.46 -25.50 -21.97
C ARG A 297 13.93 -25.48 -21.95
N ASN A 298 13.31 -24.48 -21.32
CA ASN A 298 11.86 -24.35 -21.28
C ASN A 298 11.27 -24.11 -22.67
N LEU A 299 11.84 -23.20 -23.47
CA LEU A 299 11.35 -22.90 -24.82
C LEU A 299 11.50 -24.08 -25.76
N LEU A 300 12.64 -24.76 -25.72
CA LEU A 300 12.89 -25.97 -26.55
C LEU A 300 12.00 -27.14 -26.12
N SER A 301 11.83 -27.37 -24.82
CA SER A 301 10.93 -28.40 -24.30
C SER A 301 9.49 -28.14 -24.75
N ASN A 302 9.02 -26.89 -24.70
CA ASN A 302 7.70 -26.52 -25.20
C ASN A 302 7.58 -26.74 -26.70
N ALA A 303 8.57 -26.37 -27.50
CA ALA A 303 8.59 -26.62 -28.92
C ALA A 303 8.47 -28.13 -29.26
N ILE A 304 9.25 -29.00 -28.60
CA ILE A 304 9.16 -30.45 -28.74
C ILE A 304 7.80 -30.98 -28.32
N LYS A 305 7.26 -30.48 -27.19
CA LYS A 305 5.99 -30.90 -26.65
C LYS A 305 4.81 -30.62 -27.59
N PHE A 306 4.77 -29.45 -28.21
CA PHE A 306 3.66 -29.01 -29.06
C PHE A 306 3.85 -29.27 -30.55
N THR A 307 4.99 -29.79 -30.95
CA THR A 307 5.23 -30.27 -32.31
C THR A 307 4.77 -31.72 -32.48
N ALA A 308 4.10 -32.00 -33.58
CA ALA A 308 3.69 -33.37 -33.94
C ALA A 308 4.91 -34.22 -34.35
N ASN A 309 4.70 -35.52 -34.49
CA ASN A 309 5.73 -36.42 -35.01
C ASN A 309 6.17 -35.96 -36.43
N ASP A 310 7.42 -36.21 -36.76
CA ASP A 310 8.08 -35.81 -38.02
C ASP A 310 8.18 -34.27 -38.23
N GLY A 311 7.96 -33.48 -37.18
CA GLY A 311 8.00 -32.02 -37.23
C GLY A 311 9.40 -31.42 -37.27
N GLU A 312 9.45 -30.09 -37.25
CA GLU A 312 10.71 -29.33 -37.36
C GLU A 312 10.74 -28.17 -36.34
N ILE A 313 11.88 -27.99 -35.68
CA ILE A 313 12.18 -26.88 -34.82
C ILE A 313 13.39 -26.14 -35.35
N ASN A 314 13.28 -24.83 -35.54
CA ASN A 314 14.33 -23.96 -36.03
C ASN A 314 14.76 -22.95 -34.97
N ILE A 315 16.06 -22.89 -34.66
CA ILE A 315 16.65 -21.93 -33.72
C ILE A 315 17.50 -20.95 -34.53
N ASN A 316 17.17 -19.65 -34.43
CA ASN A 316 17.92 -18.59 -35.10
C ASN A 316 18.47 -17.60 -34.07
N ILE A 317 19.63 -17.01 -34.41
CA ILE A 317 20.20 -15.88 -33.67
C ILE A 317 20.39 -14.75 -34.66
N GLU A 318 19.90 -13.57 -34.35
CA GLU A 318 20.00 -12.38 -35.16
C GLU A 318 20.56 -11.20 -34.33
N SER A 319 21.34 -10.37 -34.99
CA SER A 319 21.93 -9.18 -34.41
C SER A 319 21.01 -7.98 -34.66
N ASN A 320 20.52 -7.34 -33.59
CA ASN A 320 19.66 -6.17 -33.73
C ASN A 320 19.95 -5.13 -32.63
N ASN A 321 20.26 -3.89 -33.03
CA ASN A 321 20.35 -2.70 -32.15
C ASN A 321 20.99 -2.92 -30.77
N GLY A 322 22.18 -3.52 -30.68
CA GLY A 322 22.85 -3.77 -29.41
C GLY A 322 22.40 -5.03 -28.68
N TYR A 323 21.47 -5.80 -29.23
CA TYR A 323 20.97 -7.05 -28.67
C TYR A 323 21.17 -8.22 -29.64
N TRP A 324 21.28 -9.42 -29.09
CA TRP A 324 21.07 -10.66 -29.75
C TRP A 324 19.59 -11.03 -29.62
N THR A 325 18.90 -11.26 -30.74
CA THR A 325 17.54 -11.80 -30.75
C THR A 325 17.62 -13.29 -31.05
N ILE A 326 17.22 -14.11 -30.11
CA ILE A 326 17.14 -15.56 -30.22
C ILE A 326 15.69 -15.95 -30.49
N SER A 327 15.44 -16.77 -31.49
CA SER A 327 14.12 -17.30 -31.82
C SER A 327 14.11 -18.82 -31.83
N VAL A 328 13.07 -19.41 -31.23
CA VAL A 328 12.76 -20.83 -31.24
C VAL A 328 11.43 -21.00 -31.96
N LYS A 329 11.47 -21.48 -33.20
CA LYS A 329 10.31 -21.65 -34.06
C LYS A 329 10.00 -23.14 -34.22
N ASP A 330 8.76 -23.51 -33.98
CA ASP A 330 8.19 -24.84 -34.25
C ASP A 330 7.10 -24.76 -35.34
N ASN A 331 6.81 -25.91 -35.97
CA ASN A 331 5.70 -26.10 -36.88
C ASN A 331 4.56 -26.91 -36.21
N GLY A 332 4.36 -26.71 -34.93
CA GLY A 332 3.39 -27.42 -34.12
C GLY A 332 1.94 -26.90 -34.25
N ILE A 333 1.13 -27.19 -33.25
CA ILE A 333 -0.31 -26.89 -33.24
C ILE A 333 -0.62 -25.39 -33.23
N GLY A 334 0.31 -24.53 -32.81
CA GLY A 334 0.10 -23.10 -32.65
C GLY A 334 -0.74 -22.74 -31.44
N ILE A 335 -0.93 -21.45 -31.20
CA ILE A 335 -1.62 -20.87 -30.05
C ILE A 335 -2.65 -19.86 -30.55
N ASN A 336 -3.83 -19.82 -29.95
CA ASN A 336 -4.86 -18.85 -30.33
C ASN A 336 -4.54 -17.44 -29.75
N GLU A 337 -5.09 -16.38 -30.35
CA GLU A 337 -4.78 -14.99 -29.96
C GLU A 337 -5.16 -14.64 -28.51
N ASN A 338 -6.23 -15.24 -27.99
CA ASN A 338 -6.66 -14.98 -26.62
C ASN A 338 -5.68 -15.57 -25.60
N ASP A 339 -5.12 -16.75 -25.90
CA ASP A 339 -4.15 -17.41 -25.04
C ASP A 339 -2.76 -16.75 -25.14
N ILE A 340 -2.36 -16.23 -26.31
CA ILE A 340 -1.11 -15.48 -26.47
C ILE A 340 -0.97 -14.35 -25.46
N LYS A 341 -2.04 -13.56 -25.26
CA LYS A 341 -2.05 -12.42 -24.31
C LYS A 341 -1.90 -12.85 -22.85
N ARG A 342 -2.14 -14.11 -22.55
CA ARG A 342 -2.23 -14.66 -21.20
C ARG A 342 -1.05 -15.57 -20.83
N LEU A 343 -0.19 -15.95 -21.80
CA LEU A 343 0.89 -16.92 -21.61
C LEU A 343 1.93 -16.54 -20.54
N PHE A 344 2.12 -15.26 -20.31
CA PHE A 344 3.09 -14.74 -19.34
C PHE A 344 2.42 -14.18 -18.07
N LEU A 345 1.11 -14.43 -17.86
CA LEU A 345 0.36 -13.97 -16.70
C LEU A 345 0.11 -15.11 -15.70
N LEU A 346 0.23 -14.80 -14.43
CA LEU A 346 0.02 -15.76 -13.33
C LEU A 346 -1.42 -16.27 -13.24
N ASP A 347 -2.41 -15.39 -13.46
CA ASP A 347 -3.82 -15.65 -13.18
C ASP A 347 -4.55 -16.50 -14.21
N SER A 348 -3.96 -16.76 -15.34
CA SER A 348 -4.71 -17.22 -16.49
C SER A 348 -3.92 -18.07 -17.47
N ASN A 349 -2.87 -18.74 -16.98
CA ASN A 349 -2.00 -19.51 -17.84
C ASN A 349 -2.71 -20.78 -18.34
N PRO A 350 -3.10 -20.85 -19.64
CA PRO A 350 -3.77 -22.00 -20.19
C PRO A 350 -2.80 -23.19 -20.24
N THR A 351 -3.02 -24.18 -19.38
CA THR A 351 -2.31 -25.46 -19.48
C THR A 351 -2.86 -26.28 -20.63
N THR A 352 -2.25 -26.15 -21.81
CA THR A 352 -2.59 -26.98 -22.97
C THR A 352 -1.88 -28.32 -22.91
N ILE A 353 -2.59 -29.40 -23.22
CA ILE A 353 -2.03 -30.75 -23.33
C ILE A 353 -1.18 -30.81 -24.59
N GLY A 354 0.05 -31.34 -24.49
CA GLY A 354 0.94 -31.54 -25.64
C GLY A 354 0.47 -32.64 -26.59
N THR A 355 1.10 -32.75 -27.77
CA THR A 355 0.73 -33.67 -28.84
C THR A 355 0.84 -35.15 -28.44
N SER A 356 1.60 -35.50 -27.39
CA SER A 356 1.70 -36.85 -26.83
C SER A 356 1.18 -36.90 -25.40
N GLN A 357 0.10 -36.16 -25.12
CA GLN A 357 -0.54 -36.13 -23.77
C GLN A 357 0.36 -35.57 -22.65
N GLU A 358 1.37 -34.75 -22.98
CA GLU A 358 2.22 -34.12 -21.97
C GLU A 358 1.51 -32.92 -21.32
N LYS A 359 1.36 -32.95 -20.02
CA LYS A 359 0.82 -31.81 -19.23
C LYS A 359 1.93 -30.83 -18.88
N GLY A 360 1.70 -29.53 -19.04
CA GLY A 360 2.63 -28.47 -18.61
C GLY A 360 2.32 -27.99 -17.19
N THR A 361 3.32 -27.38 -16.55
CA THR A 361 3.18 -26.78 -15.22
C THR A 361 2.63 -25.35 -15.26
N GLY A 362 2.59 -24.73 -16.44
CA GLY A 362 2.19 -23.33 -16.59
C GLY A 362 3.21 -22.30 -16.09
N LEU A 363 4.17 -22.68 -15.27
CA LEU A 363 5.15 -21.77 -14.65
C LEU A 363 6.37 -21.48 -15.51
N GLY A 364 6.69 -22.37 -16.45
CA GLY A 364 7.93 -22.28 -17.24
C GLY A 364 8.07 -20.98 -18.04
N LEU A 365 7.00 -20.50 -18.68
CA LEU A 365 7.03 -19.26 -19.48
C LEU A 365 7.08 -18.01 -18.59
N ILE A 366 6.47 -18.04 -17.41
CA ILE A 366 6.55 -16.95 -16.43
C ILE A 366 7.99 -16.81 -15.94
N LEU A 367 8.65 -17.92 -15.60
CA LEU A 367 10.08 -17.93 -15.24
C LEU A 367 10.96 -17.44 -16.40
N CYS A 368 10.65 -17.84 -17.64
CA CYS A 368 11.37 -17.34 -18.81
C CYS A 368 11.32 -15.81 -18.91
N LYS A 369 10.14 -15.23 -18.69
CA LYS A 369 9.96 -13.77 -18.71
C LYS A 369 10.81 -13.10 -17.62
N GLU A 370 10.68 -13.54 -16.39
CA GLU A 370 11.44 -13.00 -15.25
C GLU A 370 12.96 -13.10 -15.48
N PHE A 371 13.45 -14.24 -15.96
CA PHE A 371 14.88 -14.42 -16.22
C PHE A 371 15.39 -13.55 -17.35
N VAL A 372 14.64 -13.44 -18.45
CA VAL A 372 15.02 -12.59 -19.58
C VAL A 372 15.04 -11.12 -19.18
N GLU A 373 14.00 -10.65 -18.46
CA GLU A 373 13.90 -9.26 -17.98
C GLU A 373 15.02 -8.92 -16.98
N ARG A 374 15.37 -9.83 -16.07
CA ARG A 374 16.53 -9.65 -15.16
C ARG A 374 17.88 -9.55 -15.88
N ASN A 375 18.00 -10.18 -17.03
CA ASN A 375 19.17 -10.07 -17.89
C ASN A 375 19.05 -8.91 -18.90
N ASN A 376 18.20 -7.91 -18.62
CA ASN A 376 17.97 -6.72 -19.46
C ASN A 376 17.50 -7.05 -20.89
N GLY A 377 16.81 -8.18 -21.08
CA GLY A 377 16.21 -8.61 -22.32
C GLY A 377 14.69 -8.40 -22.37
N LYS A 378 14.09 -8.82 -23.47
CA LYS A 378 12.63 -8.90 -23.68
C LYS A 378 12.28 -10.26 -24.24
N ILE A 379 11.09 -10.79 -23.90
CA ILE A 379 10.54 -12.03 -24.45
C ILE A 379 9.15 -11.78 -25.04
N TRP A 380 8.86 -12.37 -26.18
CA TRP A 380 7.53 -12.33 -26.80
C TRP A 380 7.29 -13.58 -27.65
N VAL A 381 6.09 -13.71 -28.19
CA VAL A 381 5.66 -14.86 -28.98
C VAL A 381 4.84 -14.42 -30.19
N GLU A 382 5.03 -15.09 -31.29
CA GLU A 382 4.20 -15.01 -32.49
C GLU A 382 3.71 -16.42 -32.81
N SER A 383 2.41 -16.59 -32.99
CA SER A 383 1.83 -17.91 -33.23
C SER A 383 0.56 -17.83 -34.05
N LYS A 384 0.33 -18.89 -34.81
CA LYS A 384 -0.92 -19.09 -35.57
C LYS A 384 -1.34 -20.55 -35.47
N VAL A 385 -2.58 -20.79 -35.09
CA VAL A 385 -3.16 -22.13 -34.96
C VAL A 385 -3.00 -22.91 -36.25
N GLY A 386 -2.50 -24.13 -36.16
CA GLY A 386 -2.24 -25.03 -37.30
C GLY A 386 -0.98 -24.70 -38.13
N VAL A 387 -0.25 -23.66 -37.80
CA VAL A 387 0.99 -23.26 -38.49
C VAL A 387 2.23 -23.45 -37.62
N GLY A 388 2.12 -23.16 -36.32
CA GLY A 388 3.22 -23.28 -35.36
C GLY A 388 3.38 -22.03 -34.50
N THR A 389 4.44 -22.04 -33.67
CA THR A 389 4.77 -20.98 -32.74
C THR A 389 6.24 -20.56 -32.89
N THR A 390 6.50 -19.28 -32.68
CA THR A 390 7.85 -18.74 -32.54
C THR A 390 7.96 -17.94 -31.27
N PHE A 391 8.76 -18.40 -30.33
CA PHE A 391 9.17 -17.64 -29.16
C PHE A 391 10.45 -16.87 -29.48
N PHE A 392 10.46 -15.60 -29.06
CA PHE A 392 11.63 -14.72 -29.22
C PHE A 392 12.05 -14.21 -27.85
N PHE A 393 13.36 -14.09 -27.66
CA PHE A 393 13.90 -13.34 -26.53
C PHE A 393 15.19 -12.62 -26.95
N THR A 394 15.49 -11.53 -26.21
CA THR A 394 16.69 -10.73 -26.48
C THR A 394 17.68 -10.81 -25.33
N LEU A 395 18.96 -10.73 -25.64
CA LEU A 395 20.07 -10.61 -24.69
C LEU A 395 20.95 -9.42 -25.08
N PRO A 396 21.42 -8.62 -24.12
CA PRO A 396 22.33 -7.52 -24.43
C PRO A 396 23.66 -8.06 -25.00
N LYS A 397 24.13 -7.47 -26.09
CA LYS A 397 25.47 -7.74 -26.58
C LYS A 397 26.50 -7.19 -25.62
N ARG A 398 27.65 -7.83 -25.61
CA ARG A 398 28.82 -7.27 -24.95
C ARG A 398 29.47 -6.21 -25.85
#